data_d029fa4a243304e71701c00b6cd803e7
#
_entry.id   d029fa4a243304e71701c00b6cd803e7
#
_cell.length_a   1.000
_cell.length_b   1.000
_cell.length_c   1.000
_cell.angle_alpha   90.00
_cell.angle_beta   90.00
_cell.angle_gamma   90.00
#
_symmetry.space_group_name_H-M   'P 1'
#
loop_
_entity.id
_entity.type
_entity.pdbx_description
1 polymer ?
#
loop_
_entity_poly.entity_id
_entity_poly.type
_entity_poly.pdbx_seq_one_letter_code
_entity_poly.pdbx_strand_id
1 'polypeptide(L)'
;MDAPLLEAHRHGIALARPLLRALVLALAGAACFLAPWTAVAAAGAVLLGLAAVIAVIAVASWERTHLVVTGSALVVEHGFLRRNSASISLNGTVFEVERPLLGRMLGYGTVVAGELEIDCVPRRLTRLLQQRR
;
A
#
# COMPACT_ATOMS: atom_id res chain seq x y z
N MET A 1 20.83 -9.76 -18.03
CA MET A 1 19.48 -9.58 -17.49
C MET A 1 19.33 -10.58 -16.34
N ASP A 2 19.38 -10.08 -15.13
CA ASP A 2 19.18 -10.94 -13.96
C ASP A 2 17.71 -11.33 -13.87
N ALA A 3 17.42 -12.62 -13.88
CA ALA A 3 16.05 -13.11 -13.74
C ALA A 3 15.48 -12.67 -12.38
N PRO A 4 14.21 -12.26 -12.30
CA PRO A 4 13.59 -11.91 -11.04
C PRO A 4 13.55 -13.13 -10.13
N LEU A 5 14.17 -13.02 -8.95
CA LEU A 5 14.22 -14.10 -7.95
C LEU A 5 12.88 -14.25 -7.23
N LEU A 6 12.16 -13.16 -7.03
CA LEU A 6 10.86 -13.12 -6.40
C LEU A 6 10.09 -11.89 -6.88
N GLU A 7 8.86 -12.11 -7.32
CA GLU A 7 7.89 -11.07 -7.58
C GLU A 7 6.81 -11.16 -6.50
N ALA A 8 6.58 -10.09 -5.77
CA ALA A 8 5.59 -10.05 -4.71
C ALA A 8 4.72 -8.80 -4.80
N HIS A 9 3.44 -8.98 -4.55
CA HIS A 9 2.51 -7.86 -4.39
C HIS A 9 2.55 -7.35 -2.94
N ARG A 10 2.28 -6.07 -2.79
CA ARG A 10 2.14 -5.45 -1.47
C ARG A 10 1.02 -6.13 -0.67
N HIS A 11 1.21 -6.34 0.62
CA HIS A 11 0.20 -7.00 1.46
C HIS A 11 -1.11 -6.20 1.47
N GLY A 12 -2.27 -6.88 1.34
CA GLY A 12 -3.59 -6.24 1.24
C GLY A 12 -3.97 -5.31 2.39
N ILE A 13 -3.28 -5.42 3.54
CA ILE A 13 -3.45 -4.51 4.68
C ILE A 13 -3.10 -3.04 4.34
N ALA A 14 -2.31 -2.80 3.29
CA ALA A 14 -2.04 -1.46 2.80
C ALA A 14 -3.31 -0.74 2.33
N LEU A 15 -4.34 -1.50 1.91
CA LEU A 15 -5.65 -0.98 1.54
C LEU A 15 -6.53 -0.61 2.75
N ALA A 16 -6.23 -1.13 3.94
CA ALA A 16 -7.10 -0.98 5.11
C ALA A 16 -7.32 0.51 5.47
N ARG A 17 -6.26 1.31 5.47
CA ARG A 17 -6.35 2.75 5.80
C ARG A 17 -7.19 3.55 4.81
N PRO A 18 -6.93 3.50 3.48
CA PRO A 18 -7.74 4.25 2.53
C PRO A 18 -9.17 3.73 2.44
N LEU A 19 -9.39 2.41 2.53
CA LEU A 19 -10.74 1.84 2.53
C LEU A 19 -11.52 2.22 3.78
N LEU A 20 -10.87 2.26 4.95
CA LEU A 20 -11.53 2.73 6.18
C LEU A 20 -11.96 4.19 6.06
N ARG A 21 -11.14 5.06 5.47
CA ARG A 21 -11.51 6.45 5.21
C ARG A 21 -12.68 6.55 4.24
N ALA A 22 -12.67 5.77 3.17
CA ALA A 22 -13.78 5.70 2.22
C ALA A 22 -15.06 5.23 2.90
N LEU A 23 -14.99 4.22 3.77
CA LEU A 23 -16.12 3.71 4.53
C LEU A 23 -16.72 4.77 5.46
N VAL A 24 -15.87 5.50 6.21
CA VAL A 24 -16.33 6.57 7.11
C VAL A 24 -17.04 7.67 6.32
N LEU A 25 -16.48 8.09 5.18
CA LEU A 25 -17.11 9.07 4.31
C LEU A 25 -18.43 8.56 3.72
N ALA A 26 -18.50 7.30 3.33
CA ALA A 26 -19.73 6.69 2.82
C ALA A 26 -20.84 6.64 3.88
N LEU A 27 -20.49 6.25 5.11
CA LEU A 27 -21.44 6.24 6.22
C LEU A 27 -21.92 7.65 6.57
N ALA A 28 -21.04 8.64 6.61
CA ALA A 28 -21.39 10.03 6.80
C ALA A 28 -22.31 10.55 5.68
N GLY A 29 -21.97 10.23 4.43
CA GLY A 29 -22.81 10.58 3.27
C GLY A 29 -24.20 9.93 3.34
N ALA A 30 -24.28 8.64 3.69
CA ALA A 30 -25.54 7.93 3.87
C ALA A 30 -26.40 8.54 4.99
N ALA A 31 -25.78 8.92 6.12
CA ALA A 31 -26.47 9.55 7.22
C ALA A 31 -27.12 10.90 6.84
N CYS A 32 -26.52 11.63 5.89
CA CYS A 32 -27.10 12.88 5.39
C CYS A 32 -28.45 12.70 4.70
N PHE A 33 -28.74 11.52 4.15
CA PHE A 33 -30.03 11.23 3.52
C PHE A 33 -31.17 11.01 4.53
N LEU A 34 -30.86 10.84 5.80
CA LEU A 34 -31.84 10.76 6.88
C LEU A 34 -32.39 12.13 7.27
N ALA A 35 -31.71 13.20 6.88
CA ALA A 35 -32.16 14.57 7.16
C ALA A 35 -33.24 15.00 6.13
N PRO A 36 -34.28 15.73 6.55
CA PRO A 36 -35.37 16.14 5.65
C PRO A 36 -34.98 17.28 4.70
N TRP A 37 -33.78 17.77 4.75
CA TRP A 37 -33.32 18.95 4.01
C TRP A 37 -32.59 18.54 2.73
N THR A 38 -33.05 19.02 1.58
CA THR A 38 -32.50 18.72 0.26
C THR A 38 -31.02 19.13 0.12
N ALA A 39 -30.61 20.23 0.77
CA ALA A 39 -29.21 20.68 0.75
C ALA A 39 -28.29 19.68 1.47
N VAL A 40 -28.76 19.07 2.57
CA VAL A 40 -28.00 18.05 3.31
C VAL A 40 -27.91 16.75 2.51
N ALA A 41 -28.99 16.37 1.83
CA ALA A 41 -28.98 15.21 0.94
C ALA A 41 -28.02 15.41 -0.25
N ALA A 42 -27.95 16.60 -0.81
CA ALA A 42 -26.96 16.93 -1.87
C ALA A 42 -25.53 16.82 -1.37
N ALA A 43 -25.23 17.32 -0.16
CA ALA A 43 -23.93 17.14 0.48
C ALA A 43 -23.60 15.66 0.71
N GLY A 44 -24.58 14.85 1.11
CA GLY A 44 -24.45 13.41 1.25
C GLY A 44 -24.07 12.70 -0.05
N ALA A 45 -24.67 13.11 -1.17
CA ALA A 45 -24.32 12.57 -2.50
C ALA A 45 -22.86 12.89 -2.89
N VAL A 46 -22.38 14.10 -2.60
CA VAL A 46 -20.98 14.48 -2.83
C VAL A 46 -20.02 13.64 -1.98
N LEU A 47 -20.33 13.40 -0.71
CA LEU A 47 -19.51 12.56 0.17
C LEU A 47 -19.45 11.12 -0.33
N LEU A 48 -20.56 10.56 -0.80
CA LEU A 48 -20.59 9.22 -1.40
C LEU A 48 -19.75 9.14 -2.66
N GLY A 49 -19.84 10.14 -3.53
CA GLY A 49 -19.00 10.25 -4.73
C GLY A 49 -17.52 10.30 -4.39
N LEU A 50 -17.12 11.10 -3.41
CA LEU A 50 -15.75 11.17 -2.91
C LEU A 50 -15.27 9.84 -2.32
N ALA A 51 -16.11 9.17 -1.54
CA ALA A 51 -15.77 7.85 -0.98
C ALA A 51 -15.53 6.82 -2.09
N ALA A 52 -16.34 6.81 -3.14
CA ALA A 52 -16.17 5.93 -4.29
C ALA A 52 -14.85 6.22 -5.03
N VAL A 53 -14.53 7.48 -5.28
CA VAL A 53 -13.27 7.88 -5.94
C VAL A 53 -12.06 7.44 -5.11
N ILE A 54 -12.07 7.67 -3.79
CA ILE A 54 -10.98 7.25 -2.90
C ILE A 54 -10.81 5.72 -2.94
N ALA A 55 -11.90 4.96 -2.90
CA ALA A 55 -11.84 3.50 -2.97
C ALA A 55 -11.26 3.01 -4.30
N VAL A 56 -11.70 3.56 -5.43
CA VAL A 56 -11.20 3.19 -6.75
C VAL A 56 -9.71 3.51 -6.89
N ILE A 57 -9.28 4.70 -6.49
CA ILE A 57 -7.87 5.08 -6.53
C ILE A 57 -7.02 4.17 -5.63
N ALA A 58 -7.52 3.83 -4.44
CA ALA A 58 -6.82 2.95 -3.51
C ALA A 58 -6.60 1.56 -4.11
N VAL A 59 -7.63 0.95 -4.69
CA VAL A 59 -7.54 -0.37 -5.33
C VAL A 59 -6.63 -0.32 -6.55
N ALA A 60 -6.80 0.67 -7.44
CA ALA A 60 -5.99 0.80 -8.64
C ALA A 60 -4.50 1.04 -8.32
N SER A 61 -4.19 1.82 -7.28
CA SER A 61 -2.81 2.04 -6.84
C SER A 61 -2.19 0.78 -6.24
N TRP A 62 -2.99 -0.01 -5.53
CA TRP A 62 -2.52 -1.28 -4.95
C TRP A 62 -2.21 -2.32 -6.04
N GLU A 63 -3.09 -2.48 -7.02
CA GLU A 63 -2.88 -3.43 -8.12
C GLU A 63 -1.64 -3.10 -8.96
N ARG A 64 -1.26 -1.83 -9.04
CA ARG A 64 -0.11 -1.36 -9.84
C ARG A 64 1.21 -1.29 -9.09
N THR A 65 1.24 -1.61 -7.81
CA THR A 65 2.48 -1.65 -7.03
C THR A 65 3.04 -3.05 -7.03
N HIS A 66 4.12 -3.28 -7.79
CA HIS A 66 4.86 -4.53 -7.86
C HIS A 66 6.21 -4.38 -7.16
N LEU A 67 6.55 -5.38 -6.34
CA LEU A 67 7.86 -5.50 -5.69
C LEU A 67 8.64 -6.62 -6.43
N VAL A 68 9.70 -6.25 -7.10
CA VAL A 68 10.56 -7.19 -7.83
C VAL A 68 11.92 -7.27 -7.15
N VAL A 69 12.29 -8.45 -6.68
CA VAL A 69 13.62 -8.73 -6.13
C VAL A 69 14.46 -9.41 -7.20
N THR A 70 15.50 -8.73 -7.63
CA THR A 70 16.52 -9.27 -8.55
C THR A 70 17.74 -9.72 -7.75
N GLY A 71 18.66 -10.48 -8.35
CA GLY A 71 19.88 -10.96 -7.67
C GLY A 71 20.75 -9.88 -7.03
N SER A 72 20.74 -8.67 -7.57
CA SER A 72 21.57 -7.52 -7.18
C SER A 72 20.80 -6.31 -6.65
N ALA A 73 19.49 -6.21 -6.89
CA ALA A 73 18.70 -5.03 -6.53
C ALA A 73 17.27 -5.36 -6.09
N LEU A 74 16.73 -4.53 -5.19
CA LEU A 74 15.31 -4.47 -4.88
C LEU A 74 14.71 -3.32 -5.72
N VAL A 75 13.81 -3.65 -6.63
CA VAL A 75 13.11 -2.68 -7.47
C VAL A 75 11.67 -2.54 -7.00
N VAL A 76 11.28 -1.32 -6.66
CA VAL A 76 9.90 -0.97 -6.31
C VAL A 76 9.33 -0.16 -7.45
N GLU A 77 8.39 -0.73 -8.18
CA GLU A 77 7.64 0.01 -9.20
C GLU A 77 6.35 0.55 -8.58
N HIS A 78 6.19 1.87 -8.62
CA HIS A 78 5.00 2.55 -8.15
C HIS A 78 4.59 3.64 -9.13
N GLY A 79 3.32 3.69 -9.49
CA GLY A 79 2.81 4.82 -10.27
C GLY A 79 1.52 4.54 -11.03
N PHE A 80 0.63 5.54 -11.02
CA PHE A 80 -0.63 5.54 -11.77
C PHE A 80 -0.48 6.17 -13.16
N LEU A 81 0.18 7.32 -13.27
CA LEU A 81 0.37 8.07 -14.53
C LEU A 81 1.84 8.10 -14.96
N ARG A 82 2.78 7.96 -14.03
CA ARG A 82 4.21 7.98 -14.29
C ARG A 82 4.84 6.82 -13.53
N ARG A 83 5.47 5.89 -14.22
CA ARG A 83 6.23 4.81 -13.58
C ARG A 83 7.45 5.41 -12.90
N ASN A 84 7.40 5.50 -11.59
CA ASN A 84 8.57 5.80 -10.77
C ASN A 84 9.10 4.46 -10.26
N SER A 85 10.28 4.07 -10.73
CA SER A 85 11.01 2.92 -10.20
C SER A 85 12.09 3.39 -9.24
N ALA A 86 12.03 2.96 -8.00
CA ALA A 86 13.12 3.11 -7.06
C ALA A 86 13.87 1.77 -6.97
N SER A 87 15.16 1.78 -7.25
CA SER A 87 16.01 0.60 -7.16
C SER A 87 17.05 0.79 -6.07
N ILE A 88 17.19 -0.21 -5.21
CA ILE A 88 18.22 -0.23 -4.17
C ILE A 88 19.12 -1.42 -4.42
N SER A 89 20.45 -1.19 -4.46
CA SER A 89 21.44 -2.26 -4.54
C SER A 89 21.39 -3.10 -3.27
N LEU A 90 21.28 -4.42 -3.43
CA LEU A 90 21.32 -5.39 -2.33
C LEU A 90 22.73 -5.58 -1.77
N ASN A 91 23.77 -5.16 -2.53
CA ASN A 91 25.16 -5.25 -2.12
C ASN A 91 25.55 -4.03 -1.27
N GLY A 92 25.82 -4.27 0.01
CA GLY A 92 26.32 -3.24 0.94
C GLY A 92 25.24 -2.36 1.60
N THR A 93 23.97 -2.59 1.33
CA THR A 93 22.89 -1.87 2.02
C THR A 93 22.39 -2.67 3.23
N VAL A 94 22.37 -2.03 4.39
CA VAL A 94 21.81 -2.63 5.61
C VAL A 94 20.29 -2.49 5.56
N PHE A 95 19.59 -3.63 5.56
CA PHE A 95 18.13 -3.67 5.62
C PHE A 95 17.69 -3.81 7.08
N GLU A 96 16.96 -2.84 7.57
CA GLU A 96 16.31 -2.93 8.86
C GLU A 96 14.85 -3.33 8.67
N VAL A 97 14.41 -4.41 9.34
CA VAL A 97 13.05 -4.92 9.23
C VAL A 97 12.33 -4.62 10.53
N GLU A 98 11.48 -3.62 10.51
CA GLU A 98 10.58 -3.32 11.60
C GLU A 98 9.29 -4.14 11.50
N ARG A 99 8.90 -4.78 12.61
CA ARG A 99 7.68 -5.58 12.71
C ARG A 99 6.79 -5.01 13.80
N PRO A 100 5.83 -4.14 13.47
CA PRO A 100 4.83 -3.71 14.42
C PRO A 100 4.02 -4.90 14.94
N LEU A 101 3.42 -4.79 16.14
CA LEU A 101 2.65 -5.89 16.75
C LEU A 101 1.58 -6.45 15.81
N LEU A 102 0.87 -5.59 15.09
CA LEU A 102 -0.10 -5.97 14.06
C LEU A 102 0.57 -6.71 12.90
N GLY A 103 1.79 -6.31 12.51
CA GLY A 103 2.55 -6.97 11.46
C GLY A 103 2.96 -8.39 11.82
N ARG A 104 3.23 -8.66 13.11
CA ARG A 104 3.52 -10.01 13.61
C ARG A 104 2.31 -10.93 13.49
N MET A 105 1.11 -10.43 13.79
CA MET A 105 -0.14 -11.20 13.69
C MET A 105 -0.57 -11.40 12.24
N LEU A 106 -0.48 -10.37 11.41
CA LEU A 106 -1.01 -10.35 10.05
C LEU A 106 0.02 -10.73 8.97
N GLY A 107 1.29 -10.93 9.35
CA GLY A 107 2.31 -11.46 8.45
C GLY A 107 2.94 -10.43 7.50
N TYR A 108 3.01 -9.16 7.88
CA TYR A 108 3.71 -8.11 7.14
C TYR A 108 4.77 -7.41 8.00
N GLY A 109 5.67 -6.68 7.37
CA GLY A 109 6.69 -5.85 8.03
C GLY A 109 7.02 -4.62 7.19
N THR A 110 7.70 -3.66 7.80
CA THR A 110 8.27 -2.50 7.14
C THR A 110 9.76 -2.76 6.91
N VAL A 111 10.23 -2.57 5.70
CA VAL A 111 11.65 -2.68 5.35
C VAL A 111 12.20 -1.29 5.16
N VAL A 112 13.20 -0.93 5.97
CA VAL A 112 13.92 0.33 5.87
C VAL A 112 15.29 0.06 5.26
N ALA A 113 15.61 0.74 4.19
CA ALA A 113 16.89 0.64 3.49
C ALA A 113 17.41 2.03 3.17
N GLY A 114 18.26 2.59 4.04
CA GLY A 114 18.72 3.97 3.91
C GLY A 114 17.58 4.98 3.98
N GLU A 115 17.36 5.75 2.92
CA GLU A 115 16.27 6.73 2.83
C GLU A 115 14.94 6.15 2.34
N LEU A 116 14.92 4.88 1.93
CA LEU A 116 13.71 4.23 1.42
C LEU A 116 13.05 3.38 2.50
N GLU A 117 11.80 3.71 2.80
CA GLU A 117 10.93 2.94 3.68
C GLU A 117 9.83 2.28 2.85
N ILE A 118 9.73 0.95 2.94
CA ILE A 118 8.73 0.15 2.23
C ILE A 118 7.81 -0.50 3.25
N ASP A 119 6.59 0.00 3.32
CA ASP A 119 5.56 -0.53 4.21
C ASP A 119 4.85 -1.75 3.62
N CYS A 120 4.31 -2.57 4.53
CA CYS A 120 3.44 -3.70 4.19
C CYS A 120 4.11 -4.75 3.29
N VAL A 121 5.37 -5.07 3.54
CA VAL A 121 6.13 -6.10 2.81
C VAL A 121 5.75 -7.50 3.33
N PRO A 122 5.44 -8.47 2.45
CA PRO A 122 5.10 -9.82 2.86
C PRO A 122 6.25 -10.55 3.59
N ARG A 123 5.91 -11.40 4.55
CA ARG A 123 6.88 -12.18 5.35
C ARG A 123 7.93 -12.95 4.54
N ARG A 124 7.55 -13.42 3.36
CA ARG A 124 8.48 -14.19 2.50
C ARG A 124 9.65 -13.32 2.05
N LEU A 125 9.37 -12.08 1.69
CA LEU A 125 10.35 -11.12 1.20
C LEU A 125 11.24 -10.60 2.33
N THR A 126 10.68 -10.34 3.51
CA THR A 126 11.45 -9.91 4.69
C THR A 126 12.43 -10.99 5.16
N ARG A 127 12.08 -12.28 5.08
CA ARG A 127 12.99 -13.38 5.40
C ARG A 127 14.16 -13.47 4.42
N LEU A 128 13.91 -13.34 3.11
CA LEU A 128 14.95 -13.36 2.09
C LEU A 128 15.95 -12.22 2.26
N LEU A 129 15.50 -11.02 2.59
CA LEU A 129 16.36 -9.87 2.85
C LEU A 129 17.20 -10.03 4.12
N GLN A 130 16.65 -10.67 5.16
CA GLN A 130 17.38 -10.97 6.39
C GLN A 130 18.43 -12.09 6.22
N GLN A 131 18.23 -13.04 5.33
CA GLN A 131 19.18 -14.15 5.09
C GLN A 131 20.42 -13.71 4.28
N ARG A 132 20.36 -12.55 3.62
CA ARG A 132 21.48 -11.97 2.85
C ARG A 132 22.36 -11.00 3.66
N ARG A 133 22.20 -10.97 4.96
CA ARG A 133 23.00 -10.17 5.90
C ARG A 133 24.38 -10.75 6.17
#